data_5b16173feacf6a53e35b8ae2a8557c56
#
_entry.id   5b16173feacf6a53e35b8ae2a8557c56
#
_cell.length_a   1.000
_cell.length_b   1.000
_cell.length_c   1.000
_cell.angle_alpha   90.00
_cell.angle_beta   90.00
_cell.angle_gamma   90.00
#
_symmetry.space_group_name_H-M   'P 1'
#
loop_
_entity.id
_entity.type
_entity.pdbx_description
1 polymer ?
#
loop_
_entity_poly.entity_id
_entity_poly.type
_entity_poly.pdbx_seq_one_letter_code
_entity_poly.pdbx_strand_id
1 'polypeptide(L)'
;MQKRMEDVEGVKWVLGMDSFVGANFPVEMVPKEYREMLQCEEYELQFICSDYKSATDEVNAQIASLSGIVKEYSPESMVIGEAPLMKDLQDTTDIDLANVNYVSVIAIFLIIMLTFKSISIPVILVTVIEFAIFLNMSVPFYTGESLPFVAGIVIGTIQLGATVDYAILMTSRYHKERTERRKTKKEAISIAHRTSVKSIMISGMCLFAATFGVTVSSSIDMIKAICTLLARGAVVSTIIVILLLPAMLTVFDKIICKTTWDMRKIDY
;
A
#
# COMPACT_ATOMS: atom_id res chain seq x y z
N MET A 1 -39.37 -3.10 -0.98
CA MET A 1 -37.95 -2.79 -1.13
C MET A 1 -37.67 -1.35 -0.72
N GLN A 2 -38.24 -0.34 -1.39
CA GLN A 2 -37.96 1.08 -1.19
C GLN A 2 -38.05 1.52 0.29
N LYS A 3 -39.14 1.22 1.01
CA LYS A 3 -39.28 1.57 2.45
C LYS A 3 -38.14 1.01 3.32
N ARG A 4 -37.71 -0.22 3.07
CA ARG A 4 -36.60 -0.83 3.81
C ARG A 4 -35.27 -0.14 3.53
N MET A 5 -35.09 0.39 2.32
CA MET A 5 -33.90 1.17 1.99
C MET A 5 -33.95 2.57 2.60
N GLU A 6 -35.13 3.19 2.69
CA GLU A 6 -35.33 4.48 3.37
C GLU A 6 -35.08 4.38 4.89
N ASP A 7 -35.34 3.20 5.49
CA ASP A 7 -35.10 2.95 6.93
C ASP A 7 -33.59 2.73 7.25
N VAL A 8 -32.72 2.65 6.24
CA VAL A 8 -31.26 2.51 6.45
C VAL A 8 -30.68 3.85 6.92
N GLU A 9 -29.89 3.81 7.97
CA GLU A 9 -29.27 5.00 8.57
C GLU A 9 -28.48 5.81 7.54
N GLY A 10 -28.69 7.11 7.51
CA GLY A 10 -28.03 8.04 6.58
C GLY A 10 -28.60 8.07 5.16
N VAL A 11 -29.67 7.35 4.88
CA VAL A 11 -30.41 7.50 3.62
C VAL A 11 -31.36 8.68 3.72
N LYS A 12 -31.21 9.65 2.85
CA LYS A 12 -32.09 10.84 2.78
C LYS A 12 -33.41 10.56 2.11
N TRP A 13 -33.34 9.91 0.97
CA TRP A 13 -34.50 9.54 0.15
C TRP A 13 -34.11 8.45 -0.83
N VAL A 14 -35.14 7.71 -1.23
CA VAL A 14 -35.03 6.72 -2.34
C VAL A 14 -36.10 7.09 -3.37
N LEU A 15 -35.68 7.25 -4.62
CA LEU A 15 -36.53 7.57 -5.75
C LEU A 15 -36.57 6.42 -6.74
N GLY A 16 -37.71 5.80 -6.87
CA GLY A 16 -37.99 4.77 -7.87
C GLY A 16 -39.30 5.08 -8.60
N MET A 17 -39.74 4.17 -9.45
CA MET A 17 -40.99 4.30 -10.19
C MET A 17 -42.21 4.56 -9.25
N ASP A 18 -42.25 3.83 -8.14
CA ASP A 18 -43.33 3.95 -7.13
C ASP A 18 -43.41 5.35 -6.49
N SER A 19 -42.30 6.09 -6.45
CA SER A 19 -42.25 7.44 -5.88
C SER A 19 -42.96 8.48 -6.74
N PHE A 20 -43.02 8.27 -8.06
CA PHE A 20 -43.67 9.19 -8.99
C PHE A 20 -45.16 8.90 -9.16
N VAL A 21 -45.55 7.65 -9.05
CA VAL A 21 -46.91 7.20 -9.45
C VAL A 21 -47.71 6.72 -8.23
N GLY A 22 -47.03 6.38 -7.12
CA GLY A 22 -47.67 5.74 -5.94
C GLY A 22 -47.91 4.25 -6.18
N ALA A 23 -47.77 3.48 -5.10
CA ALA A 23 -47.77 1.99 -5.13
C ALA A 23 -49.07 1.33 -5.69
N ASN A 24 -50.11 2.10 -5.92
CA ASN A 24 -51.40 1.59 -6.40
C ASN A 24 -51.75 2.02 -7.84
N PHE A 25 -50.84 2.71 -8.55
CA PHE A 25 -51.08 3.17 -9.92
C PHE A 25 -50.54 2.15 -10.93
N PRO A 26 -51.31 1.84 -11.99
CA PRO A 26 -50.80 0.98 -13.06
C PRO A 26 -49.60 1.63 -13.77
N VAL A 27 -48.52 0.91 -13.91
CA VAL A 27 -47.26 1.38 -14.58
C VAL A 27 -47.50 1.85 -16.01
N GLU A 28 -48.56 1.36 -16.63
CA GLU A 28 -48.98 1.70 -18.00
C GLU A 28 -49.46 3.16 -18.16
N MET A 29 -49.84 3.82 -17.06
CA MET A 29 -50.25 5.23 -17.05
C MET A 29 -49.08 6.21 -16.94
N VAL A 30 -47.87 5.74 -16.65
CA VAL A 30 -46.67 6.57 -16.63
C VAL A 30 -46.28 6.97 -18.04
N PRO A 31 -46.02 8.26 -18.34
CA PRO A 31 -45.55 8.69 -19.65
C PRO A 31 -44.33 7.87 -20.09
N LYS A 32 -44.28 7.47 -21.36
CA LYS A 32 -43.23 6.60 -21.91
C LYS A 32 -41.81 7.13 -21.62
N GLU A 33 -41.63 8.44 -21.68
CA GLU A 33 -40.35 9.12 -21.44
C GLU A 33 -39.77 8.81 -20.04
N TYR A 34 -40.59 8.85 -18.98
CA TYR A 34 -40.16 8.54 -17.60
C TYR A 34 -39.97 7.03 -17.40
N ARG A 35 -40.83 6.22 -18.04
CA ARG A 35 -40.70 4.77 -17.94
C ARG A 35 -39.43 4.27 -18.60
N GLU A 36 -39.07 4.80 -19.78
CA GLU A 36 -37.86 4.45 -20.52
C GLU A 36 -36.57 4.91 -19.77
N MET A 37 -36.66 5.95 -18.93
CA MET A 37 -35.56 6.39 -18.07
C MET A 37 -35.33 5.51 -16.84
N LEU A 38 -36.40 4.98 -16.25
CA LEU A 38 -36.34 4.28 -14.96
C LEU A 38 -36.48 2.76 -15.11
N GLN A 39 -36.96 2.27 -16.23
CA GLN A 39 -37.15 0.85 -16.50
C GLN A 39 -36.62 0.48 -17.88
N CYS A 40 -35.74 -0.51 -17.93
CA CYS A 40 -35.20 -1.09 -19.13
C CYS A 40 -35.40 -2.60 -19.05
N GLU A 41 -36.29 -3.13 -19.89
CA GLU A 41 -36.64 -4.56 -20.06
C GLU A 41 -36.76 -5.31 -18.73
N GLU A 42 -35.65 -5.78 -18.16
CA GLU A 42 -35.58 -6.61 -16.95
C GLU A 42 -35.14 -5.82 -15.68
N TYR A 43 -34.73 -4.56 -15.84
CA TYR A 43 -34.16 -3.78 -14.72
C TYR A 43 -34.96 -2.51 -14.43
N GLU A 44 -35.10 -2.20 -13.14
CA GLU A 44 -35.63 -0.94 -12.65
C GLU A 44 -34.52 -0.15 -11.97
N LEU A 45 -34.35 1.13 -12.35
CA LEU A 45 -33.40 2.04 -11.77
C LEU A 45 -34.05 2.77 -10.58
N GLN A 46 -33.43 2.68 -9.42
CA GLN A 46 -33.78 3.46 -8.23
C GLN A 46 -32.61 4.33 -7.82
N PHE A 47 -32.89 5.61 -7.55
CA PHE A 47 -31.89 6.56 -7.06
C PHE A 47 -31.92 6.61 -5.53
N ILE A 48 -30.76 6.48 -4.90
CA ILE A 48 -30.60 6.55 -3.46
C ILE A 48 -29.70 7.75 -3.15
N CYS A 49 -30.17 8.66 -2.31
CA CYS A 49 -29.36 9.77 -1.82
C CYS A 49 -28.90 9.48 -0.41
N SER A 50 -27.59 9.56 -0.19
CA SER A 50 -26.96 9.43 1.11
C SER A 50 -26.60 10.79 1.70
N ASP A 51 -26.67 10.91 3.04
CA ASP A 51 -26.16 12.06 3.80
C ASP A 51 -24.65 11.96 4.04
N TYR A 52 -24.10 10.76 3.89
CA TYR A 52 -22.69 10.50 4.14
C TYR A 52 -21.82 10.89 2.94
N LYS A 53 -20.58 11.26 3.22
CA LYS A 53 -19.58 11.52 2.17
C LYS A 53 -19.05 10.21 1.62
N SER A 54 -18.71 10.19 0.31
CA SER A 54 -18.05 9.04 -0.32
C SER A 54 -16.74 8.71 0.39
N ALA A 55 -16.39 7.42 0.43
CA ALA A 55 -15.17 6.88 1.02
C ALA A 55 -15.03 7.08 2.55
N THR A 56 -16.14 7.06 3.29
CA THR A 56 -16.15 7.01 4.76
C THR A 56 -16.66 5.65 5.25
N ASP A 57 -16.32 5.29 6.51
CA ASP A 57 -16.77 4.01 7.09
C ASP A 57 -18.30 3.94 7.21
N GLU A 58 -18.95 5.08 7.46
CA GLU A 58 -20.40 5.17 7.58
C GLU A 58 -21.07 4.84 6.23
N VAL A 59 -20.60 5.44 5.12
CA VAL A 59 -21.17 5.14 3.80
C VAL A 59 -20.86 3.71 3.36
N ASN A 60 -19.70 3.16 3.73
CA ASN A 60 -19.34 1.77 3.43
C ASN A 60 -20.29 0.78 4.14
N ALA A 61 -20.63 1.03 5.41
CA ALA A 61 -21.63 0.25 6.17
C ALA A 61 -23.03 0.38 5.58
N GLN A 62 -23.42 1.59 5.17
CA GLN A 62 -24.69 1.87 4.50
C GLN A 62 -24.82 1.09 3.19
N ILE A 63 -23.77 1.13 2.34
CA ILE A 63 -23.74 0.39 1.06
C ILE A 63 -23.85 -1.11 1.29
N ALA A 64 -23.18 -1.65 2.31
CA ALA A 64 -23.28 -3.07 2.64
C ALA A 64 -24.73 -3.46 3.03
N SER A 65 -25.40 -2.62 3.83
CA SER A 65 -26.80 -2.81 4.24
C SER A 65 -27.75 -2.72 3.05
N LEU A 66 -27.58 -1.70 2.20
CA LEU A 66 -28.37 -1.52 0.98
C LEU A 66 -28.20 -2.69 0.00
N SER A 67 -26.95 -3.14 -0.20
CA SER A 67 -26.64 -4.28 -1.06
C SER A 67 -27.28 -5.58 -0.53
N GLY A 68 -27.30 -5.78 0.78
CA GLY A 68 -28.02 -6.88 1.41
C GLY A 68 -29.52 -6.85 1.11
N ILE A 69 -30.16 -5.69 1.31
CA ILE A 69 -31.59 -5.53 1.07
C ILE A 69 -31.92 -5.78 -0.42
N VAL A 70 -31.17 -5.19 -1.33
CA VAL A 70 -31.41 -5.31 -2.78
C VAL A 70 -31.29 -6.77 -3.25
N LYS A 71 -30.26 -7.49 -2.78
CA LYS A 71 -30.04 -8.91 -3.14
C LYS A 71 -31.08 -9.88 -2.56
N GLU A 72 -31.72 -9.54 -1.43
CA GLU A 72 -32.86 -10.33 -0.91
C GLU A 72 -34.06 -10.32 -1.86
N TYR A 73 -34.27 -9.21 -2.60
CA TYR A 73 -35.38 -9.09 -3.55
C TYR A 73 -35.03 -9.66 -4.92
N SER A 74 -33.80 -9.45 -5.40
CA SER A 74 -33.30 -10.06 -6.63
C SER A 74 -31.79 -10.29 -6.51
N PRO A 75 -31.32 -11.54 -6.71
CA PRO A 75 -29.90 -11.88 -6.64
C PRO A 75 -29.04 -11.14 -7.69
N GLU A 76 -29.64 -10.74 -8.80
CA GLU A 76 -28.96 -10.04 -9.91
C GLU A 76 -28.92 -8.53 -9.72
N SER A 77 -29.67 -8.00 -8.76
CA SER A 77 -29.67 -6.57 -8.45
C SER A 77 -28.36 -6.12 -7.82
N MET A 78 -27.92 -4.92 -8.15
CA MET A 78 -26.69 -4.32 -7.63
C MET A 78 -26.89 -2.85 -7.26
N VAL A 79 -26.15 -2.41 -6.27
CA VAL A 79 -26.02 -0.99 -5.91
C VAL A 79 -24.84 -0.42 -6.68
N ILE A 80 -25.08 0.58 -7.52
CA ILE A 80 -24.07 1.21 -8.38
C ILE A 80 -23.97 2.71 -8.07
N GLY A 81 -22.85 3.32 -8.41
CA GLY A 81 -22.61 4.75 -8.21
C GLY A 81 -21.22 5.03 -7.67
N GLU A 82 -20.95 6.29 -7.35
CA GLU A 82 -19.63 6.72 -6.88
C GLU A 82 -19.24 6.05 -5.55
N ALA A 83 -20.14 6.05 -4.57
CA ALA A 83 -19.85 5.52 -3.25
C ALA A 83 -19.65 3.98 -3.25
N PRO A 84 -20.51 3.15 -3.91
CA PRO A 84 -20.25 1.72 -4.08
C PRO A 84 -18.95 1.43 -4.85
N LEU A 85 -18.66 2.19 -5.92
CA LEU A 85 -17.42 2.04 -6.67
C LEU A 85 -16.19 2.31 -5.80
N MET A 86 -16.23 3.38 -5.00
CA MET A 86 -15.13 3.71 -4.08
C MET A 86 -14.92 2.63 -3.02
N LYS A 87 -16.01 2.05 -2.50
CA LYS A 87 -15.95 0.94 -1.57
C LYS A 87 -15.31 -0.31 -2.20
N ASP A 88 -15.76 -0.73 -3.38
CA ASP A 88 -15.22 -1.89 -4.08
C ASP A 88 -13.74 -1.70 -4.44
N LEU A 89 -13.39 -0.47 -4.81
CA LEU A 89 -12.00 -0.10 -5.11
C LEU A 89 -11.12 -0.19 -3.86
N GLN A 90 -11.61 0.27 -2.71
CA GLN A 90 -10.91 0.20 -1.43
C GLN A 90 -10.74 -1.24 -0.98
N ASP A 91 -11.80 -2.04 -0.98
CA ASP A 91 -11.79 -3.45 -0.60
C ASP A 91 -10.81 -4.27 -1.49
N THR A 92 -10.82 -4.02 -2.79
CA THR A 92 -9.89 -4.67 -3.73
C THR A 92 -8.45 -4.23 -3.49
N THR A 93 -8.23 -2.94 -3.26
CA THR A 93 -6.89 -2.38 -3.01
C THR A 93 -6.28 -2.95 -1.74
N ASP A 94 -7.04 -3.14 -0.67
CA ASP A 94 -6.55 -3.71 0.59
C ASP A 94 -6.07 -5.16 0.40
N ILE A 95 -6.80 -5.95 -0.39
CA ILE A 95 -6.41 -7.32 -0.75
C ILE A 95 -5.15 -7.31 -1.62
N ASP A 96 -5.12 -6.46 -2.64
CA ASP A 96 -3.98 -6.34 -3.55
C ASP A 96 -2.73 -5.84 -2.82
N LEU A 97 -2.87 -4.88 -1.90
CA LEU A 97 -1.77 -4.38 -1.07
C LEU A 97 -1.13 -5.51 -0.26
N ALA A 98 -1.95 -6.33 0.40
CA ALA A 98 -1.45 -7.47 1.16
C ALA A 98 -0.73 -8.48 0.25
N ASN A 99 -1.34 -8.85 -0.87
CA ASN A 99 -0.78 -9.81 -1.81
C ASN A 99 0.53 -9.33 -2.44
N VAL A 100 0.57 -8.09 -2.91
CA VAL A 100 1.76 -7.48 -3.53
C VAL A 100 2.89 -7.38 -2.52
N ASN A 101 2.58 -6.98 -1.27
CA ASN A 101 3.59 -6.89 -0.22
C ASN A 101 4.20 -8.27 0.10
N TYR A 102 3.36 -9.30 0.31
CA TYR A 102 3.86 -10.66 0.55
C TYR A 102 4.69 -11.20 -0.60
N VAL A 103 4.24 -11.06 -1.83
CA VAL A 103 4.98 -11.54 -3.02
C VAL A 103 6.31 -10.80 -3.16
N SER A 104 6.33 -9.48 -2.97
CA SER A 104 7.54 -8.66 -3.07
C SER A 104 8.56 -9.04 -1.99
N VAL A 105 8.14 -9.18 -0.74
CA VAL A 105 9.00 -9.57 0.38
C VAL A 105 9.58 -10.96 0.15
N ILE A 106 8.77 -11.94 -0.27
CA ILE A 106 9.24 -13.30 -0.55
C ILE A 106 10.23 -13.30 -1.71
N ALA A 107 9.94 -12.58 -2.80
CA ALA A 107 10.82 -12.49 -3.95
C ALA A 107 12.19 -11.91 -3.58
N ILE A 108 12.19 -10.79 -2.83
CA ILE A 108 13.43 -10.16 -2.37
C ILE A 108 14.18 -11.06 -1.40
N PHE A 109 13.48 -11.71 -0.47
CA PHE A 109 14.09 -12.69 0.43
C PHE A 109 14.82 -13.80 -0.34
N LEU A 110 14.18 -14.37 -1.34
CA LEU A 110 14.77 -15.43 -2.17
C LEU A 110 15.98 -14.92 -2.96
N ILE A 111 15.90 -13.74 -3.58
CA ILE A 111 17.01 -13.14 -4.32
C ILE A 111 18.22 -12.93 -3.42
N ILE A 112 18.03 -12.34 -2.24
CA ILE A 112 19.10 -12.07 -1.28
C ILE A 112 19.68 -13.40 -0.75
N MET A 113 18.81 -14.37 -0.46
CA MET A 113 19.23 -15.71 0.00
C MET A 113 20.13 -16.42 -1.02
N LEU A 114 19.77 -16.37 -2.30
CA LEU A 114 20.57 -16.95 -3.38
C LEU A 114 21.89 -16.19 -3.58
N THR A 115 21.85 -14.86 -3.51
CA THR A 115 23.03 -14.01 -3.70
C THR A 115 24.08 -14.21 -2.63
N PHE A 116 23.68 -14.26 -1.36
CA PHE A 116 24.61 -14.40 -0.23
C PHE A 116 24.76 -15.84 0.29
N LYS A 117 24.00 -16.78 -0.28
CA LYS A 117 23.95 -18.18 0.20
C LYS A 117 23.79 -18.28 1.71
N SER A 118 22.90 -17.46 2.24
CA SER A 118 22.66 -17.26 3.69
C SER A 118 21.17 -17.12 3.96
N ILE A 119 20.70 -17.65 5.07
CA ILE A 119 19.31 -17.48 5.53
C ILE A 119 19.18 -16.26 6.44
N SER A 120 20.20 -15.93 7.21
CA SER A 120 20.13 -14.82 8.19
C SER A 120 20.24 -13.45 7.54
N ILE A 121 21.04 -13.30 6.49
CA ILE A 121 21.23 -12.01 5.81
C ILE A 121 19.91 -11.49 5.25
N PRO A 122 19.10 -12.28 4.49
CA PRO A 122 17.79 -11.84 4.03
C PRO A 122 16.86 -11.39 5.16
N VAL A 123 16.81 -12.15 6.26
CA VAL A 123 15.96 -11.78 7.42
C VAL A 123 16.35 -10.41 7.95
N ILE A 124 17.64 -10.16 8.15
CA ILE A 124 18.13 -8.88 8.68
C ILE A 124 17.83 -7.73 7.71
N LEU A 125 18.11 -7.92 6.41
CA LEU A 125 17.89 -6.89 5.41
C LEU A 125 16.41 -6.54 5.28
N VAL A 126 15.56 -7.55 5.11
CA VAL A 126 14.11 -7.35 4.99
C VAL A 126 13.56 -6.65 6.24
N THR A 127 13.97 -7.08 7.44
CA THR A 127 13.53 -6.42 8.68
C THR A 127 13.91 -4.94 8.72
N VAL A 128 15.13 -4.58 8.31
CA VAL A 128 15.58 -3.17 8.30
C VAL A 128 14.81 -2.36 7.26
N ILE A 129 14.52 -2.95 6.11
CA ILE A 129 13.80 -2.30 5.01
C ILE A 129 12.33 -2.09 5.38
N GLU A 130 11.65 -3.12 5.87
CA GLU A 130 10.26 -3.04 6.33
C GLU A 130 10.10 -2.03 7.47
N PHE A 131 11.06 -1.97 8.38
CA PHE A 131 11.08 -0.97 9.43
C PHE A 131 11.16 0.47 8.87
N ALA A 132 11.95 0.68 7.81
CA ALA A 132 12.02 2.00 7.15
C ALA A 132 10.70 2.37 6.45
N ILE A 133 10.06 1.41 5.79
CA ILE A 133 8.74 1.59 5.15
C ILE A 133 7.69 1.90 6.21
N PHE A 134 7.64 1.12 7.29
CA PHE A 134 6.70 1.31 8.38
C PHE A 134 6.83 2.70 9.02
N LEU A 135 8.06 3.16 9.30
CA LEU A 135 8.29 4.51 9.81
C LEU A 135 7.82 5.60 8.83
N ASN A 136 8.06 5.42 7.54
CA ASN A 136 7.57 6.38 6.54
C ASN A 136 6.04 6.43 6.50
N MET A 137 5.38 5.28 6.54
CA MET A 137 3.92 5.17 6.52
C MET A 137 3.24 5.63 7.82
N SER A 138 3.96 5.66 8.94
CA SER A 138 3.42 6.15 10.20
C SER A 138 3.34 7.69 10.30
N VAL A 139 4.16 8.41 9.54
CA VAL A 139 4.20 9.90 9.61
C VAL A 139 2.86 10.56 9.29
N PRO A 140 2.10 10.19 8.24
CA PRO A 140 0.80 10.78 7.94
C PRO A 140 -0.21 10.68 9.09
N PHE A 141 -0.14 9.60 9.88
CA PHE A 141 -0.99 9.46 11.06
C PHE A 141 -0.75 10.59 12.09
N TYR A 142 0.51 11.00 12.28
CA TYR A 142 0.85 12.10 13.19
C TYR A 142 0.61 13.48 12.60
N THR A 143 0.71 13.63 11.28
CA THR A 143 0.46 14.91 10.60
C THR A 143 -1.01 15.15 10.27
N GLY A 144 -1.87 14.14 10.41
CA GLY A 144 -3.29 14.22 10.05
C GLY A 144 -3.54 14.32 8.55
N GLU A 145 -2.57 13.92 7.73
CA GLU A 145 -2.69 13.90 6.27
C GLU A 145 -3.46 12.67 5.81
N SER A 146 -4.49 12.86 4.98
CA SER A 146 -5.17 11.76 4.31
C SER A 146 -4.35 11.26 3.14
N LEU A 147 -4.14 9.94 3.07
CA LEU A 147 -3.43 9.32 1.97
C LEU A 147 -4.40 8.78 0.92
N PRO A 148 -4.07 8.92 -0.37
CA PRO A 148 -4.78 8.18 -1.41
C PRO A 148 -4.66 6.67 -1.15
N PHE A 149 -5.74 5.91 -1.35
CA PHE A 149 -5.77 4.46 -1.12
C PHE A 149 -4.66 3.69 -1.86
N VAL A 150 -4.29 4.15 -3.07
CA VAL A 150 -3.21 3.54 -3.87
C VAL A 150 -1.82 3.80 -3.30
N ALA A 151 -1.65 4.80 -2.43
CA ALA A 151 -0.33 5.22 -1.93
C ALA A 151 0.40 4.08 -1.21
N GLY A 152 -0.30 3.25 -0.46
CA GLY A 152 0.28 2.11 0.26
C GLY A 152 0.99 1.10 -0.65
N ILE A 153 0.34 0.71 -1.76
CA ILE A 153 0.92 -0.22 -2.74
C ILE A 153 2.15 0.39 -3.41
N VAL A 154 2.00 1.64 -3.89
CA VAL A 154 3.08 2.32 -4.62
C VAL A 154 4.31 2.52 -3.72
N ILE A 155 4.11 2.95 -2.48
CA ILE A 155 5.22 3.19 -1.55
C ILE A 155 5.86 1.86 -1.13
N GLY A 156 5.07 0.86 -0.75
CA GLY A 156 5.56 -0.45 -0.36
C GLY A 156 6.48 -1.03 -1.43
N THR A 157 6.06 -1.04 -2.69
CA THR A 157 6.84 -1.63 -3.79
C THR A 157 8.04 -0.79 -4.20
N ILE A 158 7.87 0.52 -4.43
CA ILE A 158 8.95 1.39 -4.92
C ILE A 158 10.00 1.61 -3.83
N GLN A 159 9.59 1.91 -2.61
CA GLN A 159 10.52 2.14 -1.50
C GLN A 159 11.26 0.84 -1.14
N LEU A 160 10.58 -0.31 -1.15
CA LEU A 160 11.18 -1.62 -0.95
C LEU A 160 12.30 -1.86 -1.98
N GLY A 161 12.00 -1.72 -3.27
CA GLY A 161 12.96 -1.93 -4.35
C GLY A 161 14.18 -1.00 -4.26
N ALA A 162 13.95 0.29 -4.05
CA ALA A 162 15.03 1.27 -3.95
C ALA A 162 15.92 1.06 -2.70
N THR A 163 15.32 0.64 -1.57
CA THR A 163 16.06 0.46 -0.31
C THR A 163 16.88 -0.85 -0.30
N VAL A 164 16.41 -1.88 -1.01
CA VAL A 164 17.12 -3.16 -1.15
C VAL A 164 18.51 -2.96 -1.71
N ASP A 165 18.66 -2.13 -2.74
CA ASP A 165 19.97 -1.88 -3.38
C ASP A 165 20.98 -1.27 -2.39
N TYR A 166 20.51 -0.36 -1.54
CA TYR A 166 21.35 0.26 -0.50
C TYR A 166 21.82 -0.77 0.52
N ALA A 167 20.89 -1.63 0.97
CA ALA A 167 21.17 -2.66 1.94
C ALA A 167 22.11 -3.75 1.37
N ILE A 168 21.89 -4.20 0.14
CA ILE A 168 22.76 -5.15 -0.55
C ILE A 168 24.16 -4.58 -0.73
N LEU A 169 24.31 -3.33 -1.13
CA LEU A 169 25.61 -2.70 -1.34
C LEU A 169 26.47 -2.73 -0.07
N MET A 170 25.92 -2.32 1.07
CA MET A 170 26.62 -2.31 2.35
C MET A 170 26.93 -3.73 2.83
N THR A 171 25.95 -4.62 2.73
CA THR A 171 26.09 -6.02 3.15
C THR A 171 27.10 -6.77 2.30
N SER A 172 27.14 -6.56 1.00
CA SER A 172 28.14 -7.16 0.10
C SER A 172 29.56 -6.73 0.47
N ARG A 173 29.76 -5.45 0.80
CA ARG A 173 31.05 -4.94 1.28
C ARG A 173 31.43 -5.61 2.59
N TYR A 174 30.52 -5.66 3.56
CA TYR A 174 30.73 -6.32 4.83
C TYR A 174 31.08 -7.82 4.63
N HIS A 175 30.30 -8.54 3.84
CA HIS A 175 30.53 -9.94 3.54
C HIS A 175 31.91 -10.17 2.92
N LYS A 176 32.33 -9.34 1.96
CA LYS A 176 33.64 -9.41 1.32
C LYS A 176 34.80 -9.20 2.30
N GLU A 177 34.70 -8.19 3.16
CA GLU A 177 35.76 -7.92 4.16
C GLU A 177 35.88 -9.06 5.20
N ARG A 178 34.75 -9.70 5.57
CA ARG A 178 34.76 -10.85 6.49
C ARG A 178 35.29 -12.12 5.83
N THR A 179 34.91 -12.39 4.58
CA THR A 179 35.18 -13.66 3.90
C THR A 179 36.56 -13.68 3.24
N GLU A 180 36.83 -12.68 2.38
CA GLU A 180 38.08 -12.66 1.60
C GLU A 180 39.26 -12.10 2.42
N ARG A 181 39.04 -11.05 3.16
CA ARG A 181 40.09 -10.34 3.93
C ARG A 181 40.26 -10.79 5.37
N ARG A 182 39.36 -11.67 5.84
CA ARG A 182 39.34 -12.21 7.22
C ARG A 182 39.46 -11.15 8.30
N LYS A 183 38.84 -9.97 8.09
CA LYS A 183 38.85 -8.87 9.04
C LYS A 183 37.92 -9.18 10.23
N THR A 184 38.24 -8.57 11.37
CA THR A 184 37.34 -8.64 12.54
C THR A 184 36.00 -7.99 12.20
N LYS A 185 34.93 -8.35 12.93
CA LYS A 185 33.58 -7.77 12.70
C LYS A 185 33.56 -6.24 12.76
N LYS A 186 34.33 -5.66 13.70
CA LYS A 186 34.40 -4.18 13.86
C LYS A 186 35.13 -3.51 12.70
N GLU A 187 36.22 -4.09 12.23
CA GLU A 187 36.97 -3.56 11.08
C GLU A 187 36.16 -3.72 9.80
N ALA A 188 35.56 -4.91 9.56
CA ALA A 188 34.78 -5.19 8.38
C ALA A 188 33.59 -4.22 8.25
N ILE A 189 32.84 -3.99 9.33
CA ILE A 189 31.71 -3.06 9.29
C ILE A 189 32.17 -1.61 9.14
N SER A 190 33.26 -1.20 9.76
CA SER A 190 33.80 0.15 9.61
C SER A 190 34.23 0.44 8.17
N ILE A 191 34.88 -0.52 7.52
CA ILE A 191 35.28 -0.40 6.11
C ILE A 191 34.04 -0.41 5.20
N ALA A 192 33.11 -1.35 5.40
CA ALA A 192 31.88 -1.44 4.63
C ALA A 192 31.06 -0.14 4.71
N HIS A 193 30.88 0.37 5.93
CA HIS A 193 30.17 1.62 6.17
C HIS A 193 30.86 2.79 5.45
N ARG A 194 32.15 3.02 5.70
CA ARG A 194 32.89 4.14 5.10
C ARG A 194 32.89 4.12 3.57
N THR A 195 32.94 2.92 2.97
CA THR A 195 32.98 2.79 1.50
C THR A 195 31.61 2.84 0.84
N SER A 196 30.53 2.47 1.58
CA SER A 196 29.19 2.40 1.00
C SER A 196 28.36 3.66 1.23
N VAL A 197 28.55 4.38 2.35
CA VAL A 197 27.75 5.55 2.74
C VAL A 197 27.66 6.58 1.62
N LYS A 198 28.78 6.91 0.97
CA LYS A 198 28.79 7.89 -0.11
C LYS A 198 27.88 7.51 -1.26
N SER A 199 27.93 6.24 -1.71
CA SER A 199 27.08 5.75 -2.80
C SER A 199 25.62 5.70 -2.38
N ILE A 200 25.33 5.24 -1.17
CA ILE A 200 23.96 5.19 -0.61
C ILE A 200 23.35 6.59 -0.52
N MET A 201 24.11 7.57 -0.03
CA MET A 201 23.65 8.95 0.04
C MET A 201 23.37 9.55 -1.34
N ILE A 202 24.26 9.33 -2.30
CA ILE A 202 24.06 9.84 -3.68
C ILE A 202 22.79 9.24 -4.28
N SER A 203 22.60 7.91 -4.18
CA SER A 203 21.40 7.25 -4.72
C SER A 203 20.12 7.71 -4.01
N GLY A 204 20.15 7.83 -2.68
CA GLY A 204 19.01 8.34 -1.91
C GLY A 204 18.66 9.79 -2.27
N MET A 205 19.67 10.64 -2.44
CA MET A 205 19.47 12.04 -2.88
C MET A 205 18.94 12.13 -4.32
N CYS A 206 19.38 11.25 -5.22
CA CYS A 206 18.85 11.18 -6.59
C CYS A 206 17.36 10.81 -6.59
N LEU A 207 16.97 9.78 -5.81
CA LEU A 207 15.57 9.41 -5.67
C LEU A 207 14.74 10.53 -5.03
N PHE A 208 15.26 11.16 -3.97
CA PHE A 208 14.62 12.32 -3.35
C PHE A 208 14.43 13.46 -4.35
N ALA A 209 15.47 13.85 -5.07
CA ALA A 209 15.39 14.96 -6.02
C ALA A 209 14.40 14.68 -7.16
N ALA A 210 14.38 13.44 -7.68
CA ALA A 210 13.45 13.02 -8.73
C ALA A 210 11.99 13.11 -8.25
N THR A 211 11.68 12.54 -7.09
CA THR A 211 10.32 12.52 -6.56
C THR A 211 9.87 13.91 -6.06
N PHE A 212 10.76 14.65 -5.40
CA PHE A 212 10.49 16.02 -4.97
C PHE A 212 10.26 16.97 -6.15
N GLY A 213 11.03 16.81 -7.23
CA GLY A 213 10.81 17.56 -8.47
C GLY A 213 9.42 17.38 -9.05
N VAL A 214 8.92 16.14 -9.06
CA VAL A 214 7.54 15.85 -9.49
C VAL A 214 6.51 16.44 -8.52
N THR A 215 6.74 16.37 -7.21
CA THR A 215 5.86 16.98 -6.19
C THR A 215 5.64 18.47 -6.45
N VAL A 216 6.70 19.20 -6.80
CA VAL A 216 6.62 20.66 -7.05
C VAL A 216 5.98 20.96 -8.40
N SER A 217 6.25 20.14 -9.43
CA SER A 217 5.80 20.40 -10.81
C SER A 217 4.39 19.92 -11.12
N SER A 218 3.89 18.91 -10.40
CA SER A 218 2.58 18.32 -10.68
C SER A 218 1.45 19.24 -10.22
N SER A 219 0.36 19.27 -11.01
CA SER A 219 -0.91 19.92 -10.64
C SER A 219 -1.94 18.92 -10.08
N ILE A 220 -1.66 17.61 -10.14
CA ILE A 220 -2.56 16.53 -9.70
C ILE A 220 -2.24 16.20 -8.25
N ASP A 221 -3.20 16.41 -7.34
CA ASP A 221 -2.99 16.24 -5.89
C ASP A 221 -2.61 14.81 -5.50
N MET A 222 -3.18 13.81 -6.16
CA MET A 222 -2.84 12.39 -5.94
C MET A 222 -1.36 12.11 -6.25
N ILE A 223 -0.84 12.63 -7.36
CA ILE A 223 0.56 12.48 -7.75
C ILE A 223 1.48 13.21 -6.76
N LYS A 224 1.09 14.42 -6.34
CA LYS A 224 1.83 15.18 -5.31
C LYS A 224 1.93 14.38 -4.01
N ALA A 225 0.81 13.84 -3.52
CA ALA A 225 0.77 13.06 -2.30
C ALA A 225 1.70 11.85 -2.36
N ILE A 226 1.62 11.04 -3.43
CA ILE A 226 2.47 9.86 -3.62
C ILE A 226 3.95 10.25 -3.72
N CYS A 227 4.28 11.27 -4.52
CA CYS A 227 5.67 11.72 -4.70
C CYS A 227 6.26 12.33 -3.42
N THR A 228 5.45 13.05 -2.62
CA THR A 228 5.88 13.55 -1.31
C THR A 228 6.23 12.40 -0.36
N LEU A 229 5.39 11.36 -0.33
CA LEU A 229 5.64 10.16 0.47
C LEU A 229 6.90 9.42 0.01
N LEU A 230 7.11 9.28 -1.29
CA LEU A 230 8.33 8.67 -1.85
C LEU A 230 9.58 9.49 -1.55
N ALA A 231 9.51 10.82 -1.69
CA ALA A 231 10.63 11.70 -1.35
C ALA A 231 11.02 11.56 0.13
N ARG A 232 10.03 11.59 1.03
CA ARG A 232 10.25 11.36 2.46
C ARG A 232 10.79 9.95 2.71
N GLY A 233 10.22 8.94 2.05
CA GLY A 233 10.66 7.55 2.13
C GLY A 233 12.12 7.37 1.72
N ALA A 234 12.58 8.06 0.68
CA ALA A 234 13.98 8.04 0.24
C ALA A 234 14.93 8.54 1.33
N VAL A 235 14.57 9.62 2.03
CA VAL A 235 15.37 10.16 3.14
C VAL A 235 15.35 9.21 4.33
N VAL A 236 14.17 8.77 4.76
CA VAL A 236 14.00 7.86 5.92
C VAL A 236 14.77 6.56 5.70
N SER A 237 14.60 5.91 4.54
CA SER A 237 15.27 4.65 4.24
C SER A 237 16.79 4.81 4.16
N THR A 238 17.28 5.90 3.57
CA THR A 238 18.72 6.19 3.52
C THR A 238 19.32 6.31 4.92
N ILE A 239 18.67 7.05 5.81
CA ILE A 239 19.13 7.24 7.20
C ILE A 239 19.11 5.90 7.93
N ILE A 240 18.02 5.12 7.81
CA ILE A 240 17.89 3.84 8.50
C ILE A 240 18.93 2.84 8.02
N VAL A 241 19.15 2.73 6.72
CA VAL A 241 20.17 1.81 6.20
C VAL A 241 21.56 2.21 6.67
N ILE A 242 21.88 3.51 6.70
CA ILE A 242 23.20 3.98 7.15
C ILE A 242 23.41 3.74 8.65
N LEU A 243 22.39 3.89 9.47
CA LEU A 243 22.53 3.81 10.94
C LEU A 243 22.20 2.42 11.50
N LEU A 244 21.06 1.86 11.12
CA LEU A 244 20.55 0.62 11.71
C LEU A 244 21.19 -0.63 11.11
N LEU A 245 21.40 -0.68 9.79
CA LEU A 245 21.95 -1.88 9.14
C LEU A 245 23.35 -2.26 9.66
N PRO A 246 24.33 -1.35 9.82
CA PRO A 246 25.61 -1.69 10.42
C PRO A 246 25.52 -2.25 11.84
N ALA A 247 24.62 -1.70 12.64
CA ALA A 247 24.37 -2.18 14.01
C ALA A 247 23.82 -3.61 13.99
N MET A 248 22.82 -3.88 13.14
CA MET A 248 22.22 -5.21 13.00
C MET A 248 23.24 -6.24 12.51
N LEU A 249 24.03 -5.91 11.48
CA LEU A 249 25.10 -6.80 11.00
C LEU A 249 26.15 -7.12 12.06
N THR A 250 26.48 -6.15 12.92
CA THR A 250 27.43 -6.34 14.00
C THR A 250 26.88 -7.19 15.15
N VAL A 251 25.63 -6.97 15.54
CA VAL A 251 24.95 -7.72 16.61
C VAL A 251 24.76 -9.18 16.20
N PHE A 252 24.25 -9.39 14.99
CA PHE A 252 23.94 -10.72 14.47
C PHE A 252 25.10 -11.41 13.74
N ASP A 253 26.34 -10.87 13.79
CA ASP A 253 27.51 -11.43 13.11
C ASP A 253 27.71 -12.93 13.41
N LYS A 254 27.57 -13.37 14.66
CA LYS A 254 27.69 -14.80 15.02
C LYS A 254 26.66 -15.69 14.33
N ILE A 255 25.44 -15.21 14.14
CA ILE A 255 24.39 -15.95 13.46
C ILE A 255 24.66 -15.96 11.95
N ILE A 256 25.07 -14.81 11.40
CA ILE A 256 25.44 -14.66 9.99
C ILE A 256 26.55 -15.65 9.63
N CYS A 257 27.63 -15.68 10.44
CA CYS A 257 28.76 -16.59 10.20
C CYS A 257 28.36 -18.08 10.25
N LYS A 258 27.41 -18.47 11.11
CA LYS A 258 26.92 -19.85 11.19
C LYS A 258 26.03 -20.27 10.02
N THR A 259 25.25 -19.35 9.48
CA THR A 259 24.21 -19.63 8.48
C THR A 259 24.67 -19.35 7.06
N THR A 260 25.74 -18.59 6.88
CA THR A 260 26.29 -18.25 5.56
C THR A 260 27.35 -19.30 5.17
N TRP A 261 27.15 -19.93 4.01
CA TRP A 261 28.01 -21.03 3.55
C TRP A 261 29.50 -20.67 3.53
N ASP A 262 29.83 -19.49 2.98
CA ASP A 262 31.21 -19.05 2.80
C ASP A 262 31.88 -18.53 4.10
N MET A 263 31.09 -18.26 5.14
CA MET A 263 31.56 -17.71 6.42
C MET A 263 31.70 -18.76 7.54
N ARG A 264 31.28 -20.01 7.32
CA ARG A 264 31.35 -21.09 8.32
C ARG A 264 32.78 -21.45 8.78
N LYS A 265 33.80 -21.05 8.04
CA LYS A 265 35.20 -21.30 8.33
C LYS A 265 35.92 -20.14 9.01
N ILE A 266 35.19 -19.12 9.44
CA ILE A 266 35.77 -17.96 10.11
C ILE A 266 35.75 -18.23 11.60
N ASP A 267 36.96 -18.33 12.23
CA ASP A 267 37.08 -18.39 13.69
C ASP A 267 36.64 -17.06 14.33
N TYR A 268 35.99 -17.16 15.48
CA TYR A 268 35.36 -16.02 16.18
C TYR A 268 36.34 -15.25 17.03
#